data_60296131b3117de2aefee9cbdfc8e729
#
_entry.id   60296131b3117de2aefee9cbdfc8e729
#
_cell.length_a   1.000
_cell.length_b   1.000
_cell.length_c   1.000
_cell.angle_alpha   90.00
_cell.angle_beta   90.00
_cell.angle_gamma   90.00
#
_symmetry.space_group_name_H-M   'P 1'
#
loop_
_entity.id
_entity.type
_entity.pdbx_description
1 polymer ?
#
loop_
_entity_poly.entity_id
_entity_poly.type
_entity_poly.pdbx_seq_one_letter_code
_entity_poly.pdbx_strand_id
1 'polypeptide(L)'
;METIREDIFKKIKQYYDAKKKSKASTQGTNRINYAEAIFDDKEATSVMDTILKGWLGLGRKAREFAKMLSEYLGVSRTVLVNSGSSANLLALAALKSNKISNPLYDGDEVITPAVTFPTTLNPIIQNNLIPVMVDVDIKTYNIDIKMLKKSITSKTRAIMLPHTLGNPNDMDAIMDIVKDNKLYLIEDNCDALGSEFDGKKTGSFGILSTCSFYPAHHITMGEGGSVSIIDNDINLYRIIKSLRDWGRDCWCESDEKSPNGACGRRFEWEIDGMKYDHRYIYSQVGYNLKPTEIQAAMGLEQLKKIGDFNKRRRDNFQYLYSNLIKYEKYISPVKKHKKANPAWFAFPIMVNETAPFSRYEITKYLEGRGIQTRLIFAGNITKQPAYKSIKFKFSGSLENSEKVMRNSFFIGVHPALSEIQLEHIIATFDSFMKRFKQ
;
A
#
# COMPACT_ATOMS: atom_id res chain seq x y z
N MET A 1 18.79 36.54 -0.42
CA MET A 1 18.29 35.21 -0.84
C MET A 1 17.13 34.74 0.06
N GLU A 2 17.25 34.86 1.39
CA GLU A 2 16.17 34.43 2.31
C GLU A 2 14.84 35.18 2.07
N THR A 3 14.87 36.48 1.89
CA THR A 3 13.69 37.32 1.55
C THR A 3 12.99 36.85 0.27
N ILE A 4 13.77 36.50 -0.76
CA ILE A 4 13.20 36.00 -2.04
C ILE A 4 12.57 34.63 -1.82
N ARG A 5 13.18 33.76 -1.02
CA ARG A 5 12.63 32.45 -0.66
C ARG A 5 11.30 32.57 0.08
N GLU A 6 11.21 33.48 1.04
CA GLU A 6 9.99 33.77 1.77
C GLU A 6 8.88 34.31 0.85
N ASP A 7 9.23 35.19 -0.12
CA ASP A 7 8.30 35.69 -1.11
C ASP A 7 7.75 34.55 -2.02
N ILE A 8 8.59 33.60 -2.41
CA ILE A 8 8.14 32.41 -3.16
C ILE A 8 7.12 31.62 -2.33
N PHE A 9 7.39 31.35 -1.06
CA PHE A 9 6.47 30.61 -0.20
C PHE A 9 5.17 31.35 0.02
N LYS A 10 5.20 32.68 0.18
CA LYS A 10 4.02 33.52 0.24
C LYS A 10 3.17 33.44 -1.04
N LYS A 11 3.81 33.43 -2.20
CA LYS A 11 3.11 33.24 -3.50
C LYS A 11 2.48 31.88 -3.65
N ILE A 12 3.16 30.82 -3.21
CA ILE A 12 2.59 29.45 -3.17
C ILE A 12 1.31 29.45 -2.31
N LYS A 13 1.38 30.01 -1.11
CA LYS A 13 0.21 30.08 -0.21
C LYS A 13 -0.93 30.87 -0.86
N GLN A 14 -0.66 32.05 -1.42
CA GLN A 14 -1.67 32.86 -2.12
C GLN A 14 -2.36 32.10 -3.26
N TYR A 15 -1.58 31.31 -4.02
CA TYR A 15 -2.13 30.47 -5.08
C TYR A 15 -3.10 29.41 -4.53
N TYR A 16 -2.72 28.69 -3.45
CA TYR A 16 -3.58 27.67 -2.86
C TYR A 16 -4.82 28.26 -2.18
N ASP A 17 -4.71 29.42 -1.54
CA ASP A 17 -5.85 30.15 -0.98
C ASP A 17 -6.87 30.54 -2.08
N ALA A 18 -6.38 31.06 -3.21
CA ALA A 18 -7.21 31.37 -4.38
C ALA A 18 -7.86 30.12 -4.98
N LYS A 19 -7.07 29.03 -5.13
CA LYS A 19 -7.56 27.73 -5.63
C LYS A 19 -8.66 27.14 -4.73
N LYS A 20 -8.54 27.27 -3.41
CA LYS A 20 -9.55 26.79 -2.45
C LYS A 20 -10.87 27.55 -2.62
N LYS A 21 -10.82 28.89 -2.81
CA LYS A 21 -12.00 29.70 -3.07
C LYS A 21 -12.68 29.33 -4.39
N SER A 22 -11.90 29.10 -5.46
CA SER A 22 -12.42 28.68 -6.78
C SER A 22 -13.05 27.28 -6.72
N LYS A 23 -12.43 26.30 -6.02
CA LYS A 23 -13.02 24.96 -5.86
C LYS A 23 -14.34 24.97 -5.10
N ALA A 24 -14.49 25.81 -4.08
CA ALA A 24 -15.74 25.93 -3.33
C ALA A 24 -16.92 26.36 -4.21
N SER A 25 -16.68 27.12 -5.29
CA SER A 25 -17.72 27.57 -6.25
C SER A 25 -18.01 26.56 -7.37
N THR A 26 -17.19 25.51 -7.55
CA THR A 26 -17.27 24.58 -8.69
C THR A 26 -17.37 23.10 -8.29
N GLN A 27 -17.63 22.78 -7.01
CA GLN A 27 -17.84 21.39 -6.57
C GLN A 27 -19.16 20.84 -7.17
N GLY A 28 -19.07 20.45 -8.46
CA GLY A 28 -20.17 19.79 -9.18
C GLY A 28 -20.10 18.27 -9.05
N THR A 29 -21.20 17.64 -9.43
CA THR A 29 -21.35 16.17 -9.49
C THR A 29 -20.86 15.58 -10.80
N ASN A 30 -20.33 16.39 -11.73
CA ASN A 30 -20.02 15.99 -13.10
C ASN A 30 -18.95 14.86 -13.18
N ARG A 31 -18.08 14.78 -12.19
CA ARG A 31 -17.09 13.69 -12.09
C ARG A 31 -16.71 13.44 -10.65
N ILE A 32 -16.97 12.23 -10.18
CA ILE A 32 -16.56 11.71 -8.86
C ILE A 32 -15.52 10.65 -9.08
N ASN A 33 -14.26 10.97 -8.75
CA ASN A 33 -13.14 10.07 -8.92
C ASN A 33 -13.20 8.94 -7.89
N TYR A 34 -12.61 7.78 -8.22
CA TYR A 34 -12.44 6.69 -7.25
C TYR A 34 -11.38 7.00 -6.19
N ALA A 35 -10.43 7.85 -6.52
CA ALA A 35 -9.38 8.35 -5.62
C ALA A 35 -8.98 9.77 -6.00
N GLU A 36 -8.61 10.56 -5.02
CA GLU A 36 -8.07 11.90 -5.22
C GLU A 36 -7.14 12.25 -4.05
N ALA A 37 -5.93 12.71 -4.35
CA ALA A 37 -5.00 13.20 -3.36
C ALA A 37 -5.39 14.62 -2.91
N ILE A 38 -5.37 14.87 -1.60
CA ILE A 38 -5.50 16.22 -1.05
C ILE A 38 -4.10 16.82 -0.95
N PHE A 39 -3.94 17.97 -1.59
CA PHE A 39 -2.67 18.67 -1.69
C PHE A 39 -2.90 20.17 -1.44
N ASP A 40 -2.10 20.77 -0.57
CA ASP A 40 -2.20 22.20 -0.25
C ASP A 40 -0.83 22.91 -0.33
N ASP A 41 -0.74 24.11 0.21
CA ASP A 41 0.46 24.94 0.20
C ASP A 41 1.62 24.32 0.99
N LYS A 42 1.36 23.43 1.95
CA LYS A 42 2.40 22.83 2.79
C LYS A 42 3.27 21.86 2.01
N GLU A 43 2.67 20.95 1.24
CA GLU A 43 3.41 20.05 0.34
C GLU A 43 4.18 20.85 -0.71
N ALA A 44 3.51 21.83 -1.35
CA ALA A 44 4.14 22.65 -2.39
C ALA A 44 5.33 23.46 -1.85
N THR A 45 5.21 24.03 -0.66
CA THR A 45 6.28 24.78 0.01
C THR A 45 7.44 23.85 0.40
N SER A 46 7.14 22.67 0.97
CA SER A 46 8.16 21.69 1.39
C SER A 46 8.96 21.17 0.20
N VAL A 47 8.29 20.91 -0.93
CA VAL A 47 8.91 20.50 -2.19
C VAL A 47 9.77 21.63 -2.75
N MET A 48 9.26 22.86 -2.83
CA MET A 48 9.99 24.04 -3.32
C MET A 48 11.22 24.33 -2.47
N ASP A 49 11.12 24.25 -1.14
CA ASP A 49 12.26 24.39 -0.23
C ASP A 49 13.36 23.39 -0.54
N THR A 50 13.00 22.14 -0.82
CA THR A 50 13.95 21.09 -1.19
C THR A 50 14.65 21.40 -2.52
N ILE A 51 13.90 21.88 -3.51
CA ILE A 51 14.46 22.27 -4.82
C ILE A 51 15.42 23.45 -4.66
N LEU A 52 15.06 24.49 -3.91
CA LEU A 52 15.89 25.68 -3.68
C LEU A 52 17.19 25.36 -2.94
N LYS A 53 17.21 24.32 -2.10
CA LYS A 53 18.42 23.84 -1.42
C LYS A 53 19.34 23.01 -2.31
N GLY A 54 18.84 22.47 -3.41
CA GLY A 54 19.62 21.71 -4.39
C GLY A 54 20.05 20.31 -3.95
N TRP A 55 19.61 19.81 -2.78
CA TRP A 55 19.89 18.43 -2.35
C TRP A 55 18.75 17.51 -2.78
N LEU A 56 18.96 16.75 -3.87
CA LEU A 56 17.91 15.97 -4.53
C LEU A 56 17.93 14.46 -4.19
N GLY A 57 19.07 13.93 -3.76
CA GLY A 57 19.19 12.57 -3.24
C GLY A 57 18.59 12.45 -1.83
N LEU A 58 18.48 11.24 -1.30
CA LEU A 58 17.96 11.02 0.06
C LEU A 58 18.74 11.86 1.09
N GLY A 59 18.03 12.60 1.93
CA GLY A 59 18.59 13.53 2.90
C GLY A 59 17.76 13.61 4.18
N ARG A 60 17.66 14.83 4.73
CA ARG A 60 17.00 15.08 6.01
C ARG A 60 15.48 14.78 5.99
N LYS A 61 14.78 15.24 4.94
CA LYS A 61 13.33 15.01 4.81
C LYS A 61 12.99 13.53 4.72
N ALA A 62 13.80 12.76 4.00
CA ALA A 62 13.64 11.32 3.90
C ALA A 62 13.83 10.63 5.26
N ARG A 63 14.83 11.04 6.06
CA ARG A 63 15.02 10.50 7.42
C ARG A 63 13.87 10.86 8.36
N GLU A 64 13.43 12.12 8.34
CA GLU A 64 12.30 12.60 9.14
C GLU A 64 11.02 11.85 8.78
N PHE A 65 10.75 11.66 7.49
CA PHE A 65 9.58 10.92 7.04
C PHE A 65 9.64 9.44 7.44
N ALA A 66 10.78 8.77 7.22
CA ALA A 66 10.96 7.37 7.63
C ALA A 66 10.79 7.18 9.15
N LYS A 67 11.35 8.09 9.96
CA LYS A 67 11.19 8.08 11.41
C LYS A 67 9.73 8.27 11.82
N MET A 68 9.08 9.31 11.31
CA MET A 68 7.69 9.62 11.64
C MET A 68 6.73 8.50 11.20
N LEU A 69 7.02 7.83 10.07
CA LEU A 69 6.25 6.68 9.60
C LEU A 69 6.46 5.46 10.51
N SER A 70 7.68 5.21 10.97
CA SER A 70 7.96 4.15 11.95
C SER A 70 7.19 4.37 13.25
N GLU A 71 7.21 5.59 13.78
CA GLU A 71 6.46 5.98 14.98
C GLU A 71 4.95 5.84 14.76
N TYR A 72 4.45 6.26 13.60
CA TYR A 72 3.03 6.14 13.26
C TYR A 72 2.55 4.70 13.19
N LEU A 73 3.34 3.80 12.59
CA LEU A 73 3.03 2.37 12.47
C LEU A 73 3.29 1.60 13.76
N GLY A 74 4.11 2.11 14.67
CA GLY A 74 4.57 1.39 15.87
C GLY A 74 5.58 0.30 15.53
N VAL A 75 6.48 0.54 14.57
CA VAL A 75 7.52 -0.39 14.11
C VAL A 75 8.91 0.16 14.42
N SER A 76 9.91 -0.72 14.39
CA SER A 76 11.27 -0.34 14.76
C SER A 76 11.91 0.62 13.75
N ARG A 77 11.83 0.32 12.46
CA ARG A 77 12.52 1.07 11.40
C ARG A 77 11.76 1.01 10.09
N THR A 78 11.92 2.07 9.28
CA THR A 78 11.36 2.15 7.92
C THR A 78 12.43 2.57 6.93
N VAL A 79 12.45 1.91 5.77
CA VAL A 79 13.30 2.24 4.62
C VAL A 79 12.41 2.70 3.48
N LEU A 80 12.61 3.94 3.02
CA LEU A 80 11.87 4.50 1.90
C LEU A 80 12.36 3.93 0.56
N VAL A 81 11.42 3.69 -0.35
CA VAL A 81 11.66 3.24 -1.73
C VAL A 81 10.81 4.04 -2.71
N ASN A 82 11.07 3.89 -4.01
CA ASN A 82 10.44 4.66 -5.07
C ASN A 82 9.01 4.24 -5.46
N SER A 83 8.52 3.11 -4.94
CA SER A 83 7.12 2.68 -5.10
C SER A 83 6.75 1.55 -4.13
N GLY A 84 5.44 1.31 -3.91
CA GLY A 84 4.96 0.13 -3.18
C GLY A 84 5.34 -1.18 -3.86
N SER A 85 5.38 -1.20 -5.19
CA SER A 85 5.83 -2.36 -5.97
C SER A 85 7.29 -2.71 -5.67
N SER A 86 8.15 -1.71 -5.63
CA SER A 86 9.55 -1.86 -5.21
C SER A 86 9.68 -2.28 -3.77
N ALA A 87 8.79 -1.81 -2.89
CA ALA A 87 8.76 -2.23 -1.49
C ALA A 87 8.49 -3.73 -1.36
N ASN A 88 7.48 -4.23 -2.06
CA ASN A 88 7.14 -5.66 -2.08
C ASN A 88 8.29 -6.53 -2.64
N LEU A 89 8.90 -6.10 -3.74
CA LEU A 89 10.06 -6.78 -4.32
C LEU A 89 11.23 -6.83 -3.33
N LEU A 90 11.55 -5.70 -2.72
CA LEU A 90 12.67 -5.55 -1.80
C LEU A 90 12.46 -6.36 -0.51
N ALA A 91 11.22 -6.41 0.01
CA ALA A 91 10.89 -7.18 1.22
C ALA A 91 11.17 -8.67 1.03
N LEU A 92 10.73 -9.28 -0.08
CA LEU A 92 11.01 -10.68 -0.38
C LEU A 92 12.47 -10.93 -0.71
N ALA A 93 13.11 -10.05 -1.49
CA ALA A 93 14.53 -10.16 -1.79
C ALA A 93 15.40 -10.11 -0.52
N ALA A 94 15.01 -9.31 0.47
CA ALA A 94 15.72 -9.24 1.75
C ALA A 94 15.67 -10.56 2.53
N LEU A 95 14.54 -11.26 2.48
CA LEU A 95 14.40 -12.58 3.13
C LEU A 95 15.17 -13.71 2.41
N LYS A 96 15.63 -13.48 1.18
CA LYS A 96 16.53 -14.40 0.46
C LYS A 96 18.01 -14.14 0.71
N SER A 97 18.35 -13.05 1.39
CA SER A 97 19.75 -12.73 1.66
C SER A 97 20.41 -13.79 2.52
N ASN A 98 21.58 -14.28 2.10
CA ASN A 98 22.40 -15.19 2.88
C ASN A 98 22.98 -14.58 4.18
N LYS A 99 22.72 -13.31 4.42
CA LYS A 99 23.10 -12.59 5.63
C LYS A 99 22.08 -12.71 6.76
N ILE A 100 20.89 -13.31 6.53
CA ILE A 100 19.94 -13.64 7.60
C ILE A 100 20.11 -15.12 8.03
N SER A 101 19.71 -15.42 9.25
CA SER A 101 19.93 -16.76 9.84
C SER A 101 19.13 -17.89 9.18
N ASN A 102 18.01 -17.57 8.56
CA ASN A 102 17.09 -18.56 7.96
C ASN A 102 16.55 -18.05 6.60
N PRO A 103 17.40 -17.92 5.56
CA PRO A 103 16.99 -17.33 4.30
C PRO A 103 15.97 -18.21 3.56
N LEU A 104 15.20 -17.54 2.69
CA LEU A 104 14.40 -18.22 1.68
C LEU A 104 15.31 -18.69 0.54
N TYR A 105 15.04 -19.88 0.02
CA TYR A 105 15.74 -20.48 -1.11
C TYR A 105 14.84 -20.60 -2.33
N ASP A 106 15.44 -20.74 -3.51
CA ASP A 106 14.72 -21.00 -4.75
C ASP A 106 13.83 -22.25 -4.59
N GLY A 107 12.57 -22.12 -4.94
CA GLY A 107 11.58 -23.19 -4.83
C GLY A 107 10.86 -23.26 -3.46
N ASP A 108 11.21 -22.45 -2.49
CA ASP A 108 10.40 -22.27 -1.27
C ASP A 108 9.02 -21.72 -1.61
N GLU A 109 8.02 -22.15 -0.85
CA GLU A 109 6.63 -21.76 -1.06
C GLU A 109 6.27 -20.51 -0.28
N VAL A 110 5.59 -19.58 -0.97
CA VAL A 110 5.03 -18.37 -0.38
C VAL A 110 3.53 -18.34 -0.65
N ILE A 111 2.74 -18.30 0.42
CA ILE A 111 1.29 -18.26 0.32
C ILE A 111 0.83 -16.82 0.10
N THR A 112 -0.15 -16.65 -0.81
CA THR A 112 -0.81 -15.37 -1.06
C THR A 112 -2.26 -15.60 -1.54
N PRO A 113 -3.23 -14.68 -1.25
CA PRO A 113 -4.58 -14.83 -1.76
C PRO A 113 -4.64 -14.60 -3.27
N ALA A 114 -5.61 -15.26 -3.93
CA ALA A 114 -5.81 -15.10 -5.38
C ALA A 114 -6.46 -13.76 -5.77
N VAL A 115 -7.19 -13.12 -4.85
CA VAL A 115 -7.64 -11.73 -5.01
C VAL A 115 -6.54 -10.82 -4.50
N THR A 116 -5.66 -10.39 -5.41
CA THR A 116 -4.51 -9.58 -5.05
C THR A 116 -4.10 -8.65 -6.19
N PHE A 117 -3.24 -7.69 -5.86
CA PHE A 117 -2.62 -6.83 -6.87
C PHE A 117 -1.39 -7.52 -7.48
N PRO A 118 -1.05 -7.27 -8.75
CA PRO A 118 0.09 -7.91 -9.41
C PRO A 118 1.39 -7.82 -8.61
N THR A 119 1.65 -6.70 -7.95
CA THR A 119 2.92 -6.48 -7.23
C THR A 119 2.97 -7.09 -5.83
N THR A 120 1.90 -7.70 -5.35
CA THR A 120 1.95 -8.63 -4.20
C THR A 120 2.43 -10.02 -4.65
N LEU A 121 2.04 -10.46 -5.87
CA LEU A 121 2.40 -11.76 -6.43
C LEU A 121 3.75 -11.76 -7.15
N ASN A 122 4.00 -10.75 -8.00
CA ASN A 122 5.18 -10.71 -8.87
C ASN A 122 6.51 -10.93 -8.12
N PRO A 123 6.74 -10.34 -6.94
CA PRO A 123 7.97 -10.56 -6.19
C PRO A 123 8.24 -12.02 -5.83
N ILE A 124 7.19 -12.82 -5.62
CA ILE A 124 7.33 -14.25 -5.35
C ILE A 124 7.95 -14.94 -6.57
N ILE A 125 7.42 -14.66 -7.75
CA ILE A 125 7.89 -15.22 -9.02
C ILE A 125 9.30 -14.69 -9.36
N GLN A 126 9.52 -13.39 -9.24
CA GLN A 126 10.77 -12.71 -9.55
C GLN A 126 11.94 -13.15 -8.66
N ASN A 127 11.65 -13.65 -7.46
CA ASN A 127 12.62 -14.21 -6.54
C ASN A 127 12.74 -15.74 -6.64
N ASN A 128 12.25 -16.38 -7.70
CA ASN A 128 12.28 -17.84 -7.92
C ASN A 128 11.60 -18.64 -6.80
N LEU A 129 10.62 -18.06 -6.12
CA LEU A 129 9.80 -18.72 -5.11
C LEU A 129 8.52 -19.27 -5.77
N ILE A 130 7.88 -20.22 -5.12
CA ILE A 130 6.67 -20.86 -5.62
C ILE A 130 5.44 -20.20 -4.99
N PRO A 131 4.60 -19.50 -5.77
CA PRO A 131 3.37 -18.95 -5.22
C PRO A 131 2.34 -20.06 -4.95
N VAL A 132 1.83 -20.09 -3.72
CA VAL A 132 0.72 -20.94 -3.30
C VAL A 132 -0.52 -20.08 -3.20
N MET A 133 -1.43 -20.27 -4.13
CA MET A 133 -2.64 -19.46 -4.26
C MET A 133 -3.76 -20.00 -3.36
N VAL A 134 -4.30 -19.15 -2.53
CA VAL A 134 -5.39 -19.45 -1.59
C VAL A 134 -6.61 -18.60 -1.95
N ASP A 135 -7.81 -19.18 -1.84
CA ASP A 135 -9.05 -18.44 -2.05
C ASP A 135 -9.30 -17.42 -0.94
N VAL A 136 -10.25 -16.55 -1.15
CA VAL A 136 -10.64 -15.51 -0.21
C VAL A 136 -11.98 -15.81 0.46
N ASP A 137 -12.20 -15.27 1.65
CA ASP A 137 -13.54 -15.17 2.22
C ASP A 137 -14.36 -14.16 1.41
N ILE A 138 -15.48 -14.60 0.89
CA ILE A 138 -16.34 -13.83 -0.02
C ILE A 138 -16.92 -12.57 0.63
N LYS A 139 -17.00 -12.52 1.96
CA LYS A 139 -17.57 -11.39 2.69
C LYS A 139 -16.54 -10.29 2.96
N THR A 140 -15.29 -10.67 3.15
CA THR A 140 -14.22 -9.73 3.54
C THR A 140 -13.23 -9.45 2.42
N TYR A 141 -13.18 -10.30 1.39
CA TYR A 141 -12.20 -10.35 0.29
C TYR A 141 -10.75 -10.61 0.76
N ASN A 142 -10.57 -10.91 2.02
CA ASN A 142 -9.30 -11.29 2.62
C ASN A 142 -9.10 -12.80 2.51
N ILE A 143 -7.87 -13.27 2.79
CA ILE A 143 -7.52 -14.69 2.69
C ILE A 143 -8.45 -15.57 3.54
N ASP A 144 -8.90 -16.69 3.01
CA ASP A 144 -9.67 -17.68 3.77
C ASP A 144 -8.76 -18.43 4.74
N ILE A 145 -9.00 -18.25 6.04
CA ILE A 145 -8.17 -18.82 7.11
C ILE A 145 -8.15 -20.35 7.09
N LYS A 146 -9.30 -20.99 6.75
CA LYS A 146 -9.36 -22.46 6.70
C LYS A 146 -8.54 -23.00 5.55
N MET A 147 -8.60 -22.34 4.41
CA MET A 147 -7.80 -22.72 3.24
C MET A 147 -6.33 -22.39 3.45
N LEU A 148 -6.00 -21.27 4.10
CA LEU A 148 -4.64 -20.93 4.50
C LEU A 148 -4.02 -22.05 5.35
N LYS A 149 -4.71 -22.52 6.39
CA LYS A 149 -4.24 -23.66 7.22
C LYS A 149 -3.96 -24.92 6.40
N LYS A 150 -4.83 -25.23 5.43
CA LYS A 150 -4.69 -26.41 4.56
C LYS A 150 -3.57 -26.28 3.51
N SER A 151 -3.16 -25.04 3.19
CA SER A 151 -2.15 -24.78 2.17
C SER A 151 -0.70 -24.96 2.64
N ILE A 152 -0.49 -25.10 3.95
CA ILE A 152 0.83 -25.21 4.55
C ILE A 152 1.42 -26.59 4.28
N THR A 153 2.63 -26.59 3.77
CA THR A 153 3.46 -27.79 3.53
C THR A 153 4.82 -27.65 4.21
N SER A 154 5.64 -28.68 4.17
CA SER A 154 7.04 -28.62 4.66
C SER A 154 7.93 -27.63 3.86
N LYS A 155 7.48 -27.18 2.69
CA LYS A 155 8.16 -26.17 1.85
C LYS A 155 7.66 -24.76 2.05
N THR A 156 6.56 -24.59 2.78
CA THR A 156 6.00 -23.26 3.06
C THR A 156 6.92 -22.51 4.01
N ARG A 157 7.35 -21.31 3.61
CA ARG A 157 8.30 -20.49 4.37
C ARG A 157 7.79 -19.08 4.67
N ALA A 158 6.86 -18.57 3.86
CA ALA A 158 6.36 -17.22 4.05
C ALA A 158 4.88 -17.09 3.64
N ILE A 159 4.26 -16.05 4.16
CA ILE A 159 2.95 -15.53 3.73
C ILE A 159 3.17 -14.10 3.28
N MET A 160 2.73 -13.78 2.05
CA MET A 160 2.66 -12.41 1.51
C MET A 160 1.20 -11.98 1.51
N LEU A 161 0.81 -11.09 2.40
CA LEU A 161 -0.57 -10.85 2.79
C LEU A 161 -1.01 -9.42 2.53
N PRO A 162 -1.86 -9.14 1.53
CA PRO A 162 -2.49 -7.83 1.38
C PRO A 162 -3.68 -7.68 2.34
N HIS A 163 -3.86 -6.47 2.88
CA HIS A 163 -5.08 -6.07 3.56
C HIS A 163 -6.02 -5.42 2.53
N THR A 164 -6.92 -6.24 1.97
CA THR A 164 -7.69 -5.90 0.77
C THR A 164 -8.51 -4.63 0.94
N LEU A 165 -8.19 -3.61 0.14
CA LEU A 165 -8.83 -2.28 0.14
C LEU A 165 -8.93 -1.62 1.53
N GLY A 166 -7.97 -1.87 2.38
CA GLY A 166 -7.91 -1.30 3.73
C GLY A 166 -8.60 -2.13 4.81
N ASN A 167 -9.17 -3.29 4.46
CA ASN A 167 -9.83 -4.20 5.39
C ASN A 167 -8.79 -5.12 6.06
N PRO A 168 -8.52 -5.02 7.36
CA PRO A 168 -7.59 -5.93 8.02
C PRO A 168 -8.01 -7.39 7.91
N ASN A 169 -7.05 -8.27 7.66
CA ASN A 169 -7.26 -9.71 7.80
C ASN A 169 -7.53 -10.09 9.27
N ASP A 170 -7.96 -11.33 9.52
CA ASP A 170 -8.04 -11.90 10.87
C ASP A 170 -6.61 -12.16 11.39
N MET A 171 -6.03 -11.12 11.99
CA MET A 171 -4.63 -11.15 12.40
C MET A 171 -4.38 -12.09 13.59
N ASP A 172 -5.37 -12.35 14.45
CA ASP A 172 -5.22 -13.35 15.51
C ASP A 172 -4.96 -14.73 14.90
N ALA A 173 -5.85 -15.17 14.02
CA ALA A 173 -5.73 -16.48 13.37
C ALA A 173 -4.47 -16.60 12.50
N ILE A 174 -4.06 -15.51 11.82
CA ILE A 174 -2.86 -15.51 10.98
C ILE A 174 -1.60 -15.58 11.83
N MET A 175 -1.50 -14.81 12.91
CA MET A 175 -0.33 -14.82 13.78
C MET A 175 -0.15 -16.16 14.50
N ASP A 176 -1.24 -16.84 14.90
CA ASP A 176 -1.18 -18.21 15.41
C ASP A 176 -0.58 -19.16 14.37
N ILE A 177 -1.06 -19.09 13.13
CA ILE A 177 -0.53 -19.92 12.03
C ILE A 177 0.96 -19.64 11.78
N VAL A 178 1.34 -18.38 11.75
CA VAL A 178 2.73 -17.92 11.54
C VAL A 178 3.65 -18.48 12.62
N LYS A 179 3.23 -18.37 13.87
CA LYS A 179 3.98 -18.84 15.04
C LYS A 179 4.12 -20.37 15.05
N ASP A 180 3.02 -21.09 14.88
CA ASP A 180 2.97 -22.55 14.93
C ASP A 180 3.83 -23.19 13.84
N ASN A 181 3.94 -22.55 12.68
CA ASN A 181 4.66 -23.06 11.52
C ASN A 181 6.00 -22.34 11.26
N LYS A 182 6.41 -21.40 12.13
CA LYS A 182 7.65 -20.61 12.01
C LYS A 182 7.81 -19.94 10.65
N LEU A 183 6.72 -19.35 10.13
CA LEU A 183 6.68 -18.69 8.83
C LEU A 183 7.11 -17.23 8.93
N TYR A 184 7.64 -16.69 7.86
CA TYR A 184 7.72 -15.25 7.69
C TYR A 184 6.36 -14.69 7.26
N LEU A 185 5.94 -13.59 7.87
CA LEU A 185 4.78 -12.81 7.42
C LEU A 185 5.25 -11.46 6.90
N ILE A 186 4.91 -11.19 5.64
CA ILE A 186 5.06 -9.87 5.02
C ILE A 186 3.65 -9.31 4.83
N GLU A 187 3.37 -8.18 5.47
CA GLU A 187 2.11 -7.47 5.28
C GLU A 187 2.24 -6.50 4.11
N ASP A 188 1.51 -6.73 3.01
CA ASP A 188 1.29 -5.70 1.99
C ASP A 188 0.22 -4.73 2.51
N ASN A 189 0.69 -3.67 3.14
CA ASN A 189 -0.14 -2.65 3.79
C ASN A 189 -0.40 -1.43 2.88
N CYS A 190 -0.19 -1.57 1.56
CA CYS A 190 -0.33 -0.48 0.61
C CYS A 190 -1.72 0.17 0.65
N ASP A 191 -2.77 -0.62 0.74
CA ASP A 191 -4.16 -0.15 0.82
C ASP A 191 -4.67 0.09 2.24
N ALA A 192 -3.84 -0.10 3.29
CA ALA A 192 -4.33 -0.18 4.65
C ALA A 192 -3.57 0.70 5.67
N LEU A 193 -2.86 1.73 5.19
CA LEU A 193 -2.11 2.62 6.06
C LEU A 193 -3.04 3.33 7.08
N GLY A 194 -2.93 2.93 8.35
CA GLY A 194 -3.75 3.42 9.45
C GLY A 194 -5.01 2.60 9.73
N SER A 195 -5.19 1.46 9.05
CA SER A 195 -6.11 0.42 9.51
C SER A 195 -5.58 -0.24 10.78
N GLU A 196 -6.50 -0.75 11.60
CA GLU A 196 -6.16 -1.35 12.88
C GLU A 196 -6.91 -2.68 13.07
N PHE A 197 -6.25 -3.59 13.75
CA PHE A 197 -6.86 -4.83 14.25
C PHE A 197 -6.58 -4.93 15.75
N ASP A 198 -7.64 -4.96 16.55
CA ASP A 198 -7.58 -4.96 18.02
C ASP A 198 -6.72 -3.81 18.59
N GLY A 199 -6.85 -2.61 18.00
CA GLY A 199 -6.10 -1.40 18.39
C GLY A 199 -4.66 -1.33 17.89
N LYS A 200 -4.12 -2.40 17.29
CA LYS A 200 -2.79 -2.44 16.70
C LYS A 200 -2.86 -2.17 15.19
N LYS A 201 -1.99 -1.29 14.67
CA LYS A 201 -2.00 -0.95 13.25
C LYS A 201 -1.58 -2.12 12.36
N THR A 202 -2.27 -2.29 11.24
CA THR A 202 -1.78 -3.15 10.16
C THR A 202 -0.43 -2.66 9.66
N GLY A 203 0.40 -3.59 9.20
CA GLY A 203 1.79 -3.30 8.88
C GLY A 203 2.74 -3.35 10.08
N SER A 204 2.27 -3.85 11.23
CA SER A 204 3.10 -4.02 12.43
C SER A 204 3.04 -5.41 13.07
N PHE A 205 2.43 -6.40 12.39
CA PHE A 205 2.26 -7.76 12.94
C PHE A 205 3.34 -8.74 12.51
N GLY A 206 3.74 -8.71 11.23
CA GLY A 206 4.70 -9.66 10.67
C GLY A 206 6.16 -9.33 10.99
N ILE A 207 7.08 -9.80 10.14
CA ILE A 207 8.49 -9.43 10.21
C ILE A 207 8.79 -8.17 9.40
N LEU A 208 8.12 -8.03 8.26
CA LEU A 208 8.20 -6.89 7.34
C LEU A 208 6.80 -6.43 6.93
N SER A 209 6.68 -5.16 6.65
CA SER A 209 5.51 -4.63 5.96
C SER A 209 5.89 -3.62 4.90
N THR A 210 4.99 -3.41 3.93
CA THR A 210 5.20 -2.51 2.81
C THR A 210 4.06 -1.49 2.73
N CYS A 211 4.38 -0.28 2.27
CA CYS A 211 3.39 0.74 1.96
C CYS A 211 3.64 1.34 0.59
N SER A 212 2.59 1.83 -0.04
CA SER A 212 2.64 2.63 -1.25
C SER A 212 2.17 4.05 -0.98
N PHE A 213 2.83 5.00 -1.64
CA PHE A 213 2.48 6.42 -1.61
C PHE A 213 2.16 6.94 -3.01
N TYR A 214 1.62 6.06 -3.88
CA TYR A 214 1.02 6.43 -5.15
C TYR A 214 -0.21 7.34 -4.90
N PRO A 215 -0.59 8.25 -5.82
CA PRO A 215 -1.65 9.26 -5.57
C PRO A 215 -3.01 8.73 -5.11
N ALA A 216 -3.34 7.48 -5.40
CA ALA A 216 -4.61 6.88 -4.99
C ALA A 216 -4.66 6.42 -3.53
N HIS A 217 -3.50 6.23 -2.88
CA HIS A 217 -3.41 5.69 -1.51
C HIS A 217 -3.76 6.73 -0.43
N HIS A 218 -3.56 6.36 0.83
CA HIS A 218 -3.95 7.15 2.00
C HIS A 218 -3.20 8.48 2.10
N ILE A 219 -1.92 8.46 1.71
CA ILE A 219 -1.04 9.62 1.53
C ILE A 219 -0.25 9.46 0.22
N THR A 220 0.30 10.54 -0.29
CA THR A 220 1.06 10.48 -1.55
C THR A 220 2.42 11.15 -1.48
N MET A 221 3.35 10.63 -2.28
CA MET A 221 4.65 11.23 -2.62
C MET A 221 4.75 11.50 -4.14
N GLY A 222 3.61 11.44 -4.88
CA GLY A 222 3.59 11.29 -6.33
C GLY A 222 3.86 9.84 -6.73
N GLU A 223 5.08 9.38 -6.58
CA GLU A 223 5.49 7.98 -6.51
C GLU A 223 6.32 7.78 -5.25
N GLY A 224 6.19 6.63 -4.59
CA GLY A 224 6.93 6.31 -3.38
C GLY A 224 6.39 5.06 -2.70
N GLY A 225 7.19 4.55 -1.78
CA GLY A 225 6.82 3.41 -0.94
C GLY A 225 7.77 3.26 0.24
N SER A 226 7.52 2.26 1.05
CA SER A 226 8.39 1.92 2.18
C SER A 226 8.37 0.45 2.49
N VAL A 227 9.50 -0.04 3.04
CA VAL A 227 9.59 -1.32 3.74
C VAL A 227 9.82 -1.01 5.21
N SER A 228 8.95 -1.49 6.06
CA SER A 228 9.07 -1.36 7.53
C SER A 228 9.49 -2.67 8.16
N ILE A 229 10.41 -2.58 9.12
CA ILE A 229 10.94 -3.69 9.92
C ILE A 229 10.27 -3.60 11.29
N ILE A 230 9.54 -4.65 11.67
CA ILE A 230 8.71 -4.62 12.88
C ILE A 230 9.57 -4.72 14.12
N ASP A 231 10.39 -5.74 14.21
CA ASP A 231 11.31 -5.95 15.33
C ASP A 231 12.59 -5.15 15.17
N ASN A 232 13.35 -4.96 16.25
CA ASN A 232 14.60 -4.20 16.20
C ASN A 232 15.76 -5.02 15.60
N ASP A 233 15.56 -5.55 14.40
CA ASP A 233 16.59 -6.27 13.65
C ASP A 233 17.43 -5.28 12.80
N ILE A 234 18.58 -4.88 13.34
CA ILE A 234 19.51 -3.99 12.67
C ILE A 234 20.17 -4.66 11.44
N ASN A 235 20.31 -5.98 11.45
CA ASN A 235 20.89 -6.69 10.32
C ASN A 235 19.93 -6.69 9.14
N LEU A 236 18.66 -7.02 9.35
CA LEU A 236 17.62 -6.95 8.31
C LEU A 236 17.46 -5.53 7.75
N TYR A 237 17.54 -4.50 8.61
CA TYR A 237 17.56 -3.10 8.16
C TYR A 237 18.73 -2.80 7.23
N ARG A 238 19.95 -3.27 7.56
CA ARG A 238 21.13 -3.09 6.71
C ARG A 238 21.03 -3.84 5.39
N ILE A 239 20.49 -5.06 5.41
CA ILE A 239 20.22 -5.85 4.21
C ILE A 239 19.27 -5.10 3.26
N ILE A 240 18.14 -4.60 3.78
CA ILE A 240 17.15 -3.86 2.99
C ILE A 240 17.78 -2.58 2.39
N LYS A 241 18.54 -1.82 3.17
CA LYS A 241 19.26 -0.64 2.66
C LYS A 241 20.30 -1.01 1.60
N SER A 242 21.05 -2.08 1.83
CA SER A 242 22.04 -2.56 0.88
C SER A 242 21.38 -2.92 -0.47
N LEU A 243 20.37 -3.79 -0.44
CA LEU A 243 19.64 -4.22 -1.64
C LEU A 243 18.96 -3.04 -2.37
N ARG A 244 18.39 -2.08 -1.63
CA ARG A 244 17.84 -0.85 -2.20
C ARG A 244 18.89 -0.03 -2.96
N ASP A 245 20.13 -0.04 -2.49
CA ASP A 245 21.26 0.80 -2.92
C ASP A 245 22.34 -0.06 -3.62
N TRP A 246 21.96 -0.81 -4.67
CA TRP A 246 22.80 -1.66 -5.53
C TRP A 246 23.48 -2.86 -4.86
N GLY A 247 23.13 -3.23 -3.63
CA GLY A 247 23.83 -4.27 -2.85
C GLY A 247 25.05 -3.78 -2.11
N ARG A 248 25.18 -2.46 -1.94
CA ARG A 248 26.33 -1.78 -1.34
C ARG A 248 26.44 -2.03 0.17
N ASP A 249 27.64 -2.21 0.68
CA ASP A 249 27.96 -2.30 2.10
C ASP A 249 28.20 -0.92 2.76
N CYS A 250 27.33 0.03 2.44
CA CYS A 250 27.37 1.37 3.00
C CYS A 250 26.01 1.75 3.60
N TRP A 251 25.98 1.96 4.90
CA TRP A 251 24.77 2.36 5.65
C TRP A 251 24.85 3.79 6.19
N CYS A 252 25.84 4.56 5.71
CA CYS A 252 26.01 5.96 6.08
C CYS A 252 24.79 6.77 5.63
N GLU A 253 24.38 7.68 6.47
CA GLU A 253 23.34 8.67 6.14
C GLU A 253 24.02 10.01 5.88
N SER A 254 23.94 10.47 4.65
CA SER A 254 24.44 11.78 4.24
C SER A 254 23.29 12.76 4.01
N ASP A 255 23.54 14.02 4.22
CA ASP A 255 22.61 15.12 3.93
C ASP A 255 23.43 16.38 3.53
N GLU A 256 22.72 17.50 3.37
CA GLU A 256 23.35 18.79 3.05
C GLU A 256 24.39 19.26 4.08
N LYS A 257 24.34 18.75 5.33
CA LYS A 257 25.30 19.07 6.40
C LYS A 257 26.44 18.07 6.54
N SER A 258 26.26 16.88 5.99
CA SER A 258 27.24 15.78 6.06
C SER A 258 27.50 15.18 4.67
N PRO A 259 27.89 15.97 3.66
CA PRO A 259 27.98 15.49 2.28
C PRO A 259 29.00 14.38 2.07
N ASN A 260 29.97 14.23 2.97
CA ASN A 260 31.02 13.22 2.89
C ASN A 260 30.66 11.88 3.57
N GLY A 261 29.40 11.74 4.04
CA GLY A 261 28.95 10.53 4.70
C GLY A 261 29.83 10.17 5.89
N ALA A 262 29.65 10.88 7.00
CA ALA A 262 30.61 10.88 8.10
C ALA A 262 30.52 9.64 8.99
N CYS A 263 30.73 8.44 8.44
CA CYS A 263 30.98 7.27 9.30
C CYS A 263 32.40 7.28 9.90
N GLY A 264 33.31 8.11 9.39
CA GLY A 264 34.72 8.12 9.79
C GLY A 264 35.53 6.86 9.41
N ARG A 265 34.86 5.88 8.81
CA ARG A 265 35.37 4.51 8.61
C ARG A 265 35.45 4.12 7.12
N ARG A 266 35.59 5.08 6.22
CA ARG A 266 35.43 4.90 4.79
C ARG A 266 36.34 3.82 4.18
N PHE A 267 37.55 3.66 4.67
CA PHE A 267 38.60 2.78 4.14
C PHE A 267 38.94 1.61 5.10
N GLU A 268 38.04 1.25 5.99
CA GLU A 268 38.26 0.11 6.91
C GLU A 268 37.89 -1.25 6.30
N TRP A 269 37.34 -1.27 5.09
CA TRP A 269 37.02 -2.49 4.35
C TRP A 269 38.18 -2.92 3.46
N GLU A 270 38.19 -4.21 3.14
CA GLU A 270 39.22 -4.81 2.30
C GLU A 270 38.59 -5.70 1.23
N ILE A 271 39.20 -5.73 0.05
CA ILE A 271 38.97 -6.72 -1.00
C ILE A 271 40.33 -7.29 -1.36
N ASP A 272 40.48 -8.60 -1.22
CA ASP A 272 41.74 -9.32 -1.52
C ASP A 272 42.97 -8.71 -0.83
N GLY A 273 42.81 -8.28 0.44
CA GLY A 273 43.89 -7.64 1.23
C GLY A 273 44.15 -6.17 0.90
N MET A 274 43.42 -5.59 -0.06
CA MET A 274 43.53 -4.19 -0.42
C MET A 274 42.50 -3.33 0.33
N LYS A 275 42.94 -2.25 0.99
CA LYS A 275 42.03 -1.26 1.60
C LYS A 275 41.12 -0.63 0.54
N TYR A 276 39.83 -0.67 0.76
CA TYR A 276 38.86 -0.25 -0.22
C TYR A 276 37.77 0.64 0.38
N ASP A 277 37.24 1.56 -0.43
CA ASP A 277 36.15 2.42 -0.03
C ASP A 277 34.85 1.60 0.07
N HIS A 278 34.29 1.43 1.27
CA HIS A 278 33.09 0.62 1.50
C HIS A 278 31.88 1.07 0.68
N ARG A 279 31.88 2.30 0.13
CA ARG A 279 30.81 2.77 -0.77
C ARG A 279 30.84 2.06 -2.13
N TYR A 280 31.91 1.35 -2.45
CA TYR A 280 32.10 0.58 -3.68
C TYR A 280 32.29 -0.90 -3.42
N ILE A 281 31.96 -1.36 -2.23
CA ILE A 281 31.87 -2.79 -1.90
C ILE A 281 30.44 -3.23 -2.01
N TYR A 282 30.18 -4.23 -2.85
CA TYR A 282 28.86 -4.76 -3.14
C TYR A 282 28.83 -6.24 -2.70
N SER A 283 28.23 -6.50 -1.55
CA SER A 283 28.16 -7.86 -0.99
C SER A 283 26.86 -8.58 -1.32
N GLN A 284 25.98 -7.93 -2.06
CA GLN A 284 24.73 -8.48 -2.55
C GLN A 284 24.46 -7.98 -3.98
N VAL A 285 23.65 -8.73 -4.75
CA VAL A 285 23.12 -8.26 -6.04
C VAL A 285 21.85 -7.48 -5.75
N GLY A 286 21.95 -6.16 -5.74
CA GLY A 286 20.87 -5.27 -5.35
C GLY A 286 20.30 -4.44 -6.49
N TYR A 287 19.43 -3.50 -6.13
CA TYR A 287 18.65 -2.65 -7.03
C TYR A 287 19.00 -1.17 -6.82
N ASN A 288 18.46 -0.29 -7.64
CA ASN A 288 18.36 1.14 -7.33
C ASN A 288 16.87 1.52 -7.16
N LEU A 289 16.38 1.46 -5.92
CA LEU A 289 14.99 1.69 -5.60
C LEU A 289 14.78 2.92 -4.70
N LYS A 290 15.75 3.83 -4.66
CA LYS A 290 15.67 5.04 -3.84
C LYS A 290 14.61 6.01 -4.39
N PRO A 291 13.78 6.64 -3.51
CA PRO A 291 13.05 7.84 -3.87
C PRO A 291 14.00 9.05 -3.84
N THR A 292 13.48 10.18 -4.29
CA THR A 292 14.16 11.49 -4.17
C THR A 292 13.79 12.20 -2.88
N GLU A 293 14.60 13.18 -2.48
CA GLU A 293 14.31 14.05 -1.33
C GLU A 293 13.04 14.89 -1.55
N ILE A 294 12.74 15.25 -2.80
CA ILE A 294 11.51 15.96 -3.22
C ILE A 294 10.27 15.13 -2.87
N GLN A 295 10.28 13.84 -3.20
CA GLN A 295 9.20 12.92 -2.87
C GLN A 295 9.03 12.78 -1.36
N ALA A 296 10.14 12.63 -0.63
CA ALA A 296 10.11 12.54 0.82
C ALA A 296 9.60 13.83 1.49
N ALA A 297 9.93 14.99 0.94
CA ALA A 297 9.44 16.30 1.40
C ALA A 297 7.91 16.41 1.29
N MET A 298 7.34 15.88 0.20
CA MET A 298 5.89 15.77 0.01
C MET A 298 5.26 14.81 1.02
N GLY A 299 5.78 13.58 1.10
CA GLY A 299 5.28 12.53 1.98
C GLY A 299 5.28 12.93 3.46
N LEU A 300 6.28 13.68 3.88
CA LEU A 300 6.38 14.18 5.25
C LEU A 300 5.20 15.10 5.62
N GLU A 301 4.81 16.01 4.74
CA GLU A 301 3.66 16.90 4.97
C GLU A 301 2.33 16.12 4.87
N GLN A 302 2.24 15.16 3.98
CA GLN A 302 1.07 14.28 3.86
C GLN A 302 0.86 13.43 5.11
N LEU A 303 1.93 12.87 5.68
CA LEU A 303 1.82 12.03 6.88
C LEU A 303 1.28 12.80 8.09
N LYS A 304 1.55 14.09 8.20
CA LYS A 304 0.98 14.96 9.26
C LYS A 304 -0.54 15.06 9.19
N LYS A 305 -1.15 14.77 8.03
CA LYS A 305 -2.59 14.85 7.79
C LYS A 305 -3.30 13.50 7.85
N ILE A 306 -2.55 12.39 8.04
CA ILE A 306 -3.08 11.01 7.90
C ILE A 306 -4.26 10.73 8.85
N GLY A 307 -4.27 11.31 10.05
CA GLY A 307 -5.36 11.14 11.02
C GLY A 307 -6.69 11.65 10.48
N ASP A 308 -6.71 12.86 9.96
CA ASP A 308 -7.90 13.49 9.37
C ASP A 308 -8.33 12.76 8.08
N PHE A 309 -7.37 12.36 7.25
CA PHE A 309 -7.66 11.61 6.02
C PHE A 309 -8.33 10.26 6.33
N ASN A 310 -7.80 9.51 7.29
CA ASN A 310 -8.37 8.22 7.68
C ASN A 310 -9.72 8.37 8.37
N LYS A 311 -9.90 9.40 9.20
CA LYS A 311 -11.20 9.71 9.77
C LYS A 311 -12.23 9.96 8.67
N ARG A 312 -11.92 10.82 7.69
CA ARG A 312 -12.82 11.14 6.58
C ARG A 312 -13.15 9.92 5.71
N ARG A 313 -12.17 9.02 5.47
CA ARG A 313 -12.41 7.76 4.76
C ARG A 313 -13.41 6.86 5.50
N ARG A 314 -13.29 6.75 6.83
CA ARG A 314 -14.24 5.99 7.66
C ARG A 314 -15.63 6.61 7.64
N ASP A 315 -15.72 7.92 7.77
CA ASP A 315 -16.99 8.65 7.76
C ASP A 315 -17.69 8.48 6.39
N ASN A 316 -16.98 8.64 5.28
CA ASN A 316 -17.50 8.44 3.94
C ASN A 316 -17.97 7.00 3.71
N PHE A 317 -17.17 6.02 4.16
CA PHE A 317 -17.56 4.60 4.06
C PHE A 317 -18.85 4.33 4.85
N GLN A 318 -18.91 4.80 6.08
CA GLN A 318 -20.08 4.60 6.94
C GLN A 318 -21.33 5.26 6.35
N TYR A 319 -21.21 6.45 5.79
CA TYR A 319 -22.31 7.13 5.10
C TYR A 319 -22.83 6.31 3.93
N LEU A 320 -21.94 5.83 3.05
CA LEU A 320 -22.33 4.97 1.92
C LEU A 320 -22.95 3.65 2.39
N TYR A 321 -22.34 3.00 3.41
CA TYR A 321 -22.83 1.76 3.95
C TYR A 321 -24.27 1.89 4.48
N SER A 322 -24.53 2.89 5.33
CA SER A 322 -25.84 3.11 5.95
C SER A 322 -26.93 3.39 4.92
N ASN A 323 -26.59 4.03 3.79
CA ASN A 323 -27.57 4.37 2.74
C ASN A 323 -27.75 3.26 1.68
N LEU A 324 -26.74 2.40 1.45
CA LEU A 324 -26.79 1.36 0.42
C LEU A 324 -27.19 0.00 0.94
N ILE A 325 -27.14 -0.25 2.26
CA ILE A 325 -27.52 -1.53 2.88
C ILE A 325 -29.00 -1.90 2.61
N LYS A 326 -29.86 -0.92 2.37
CA LYS A 326 -31.26 -1.15 1.95
C LYS A 326 -31.40 -1.93 0.64
N TYR A 327 -30.31 -2.09 -0.11
CA TYR A 327 -30.24 -2.85 -1.36
C TYR A 327 -29.53 -4.20 -1.19
N GLU A 328 -29.38 -4.70 0.04
CA GLU A 328 -28.66 -5.97 0.33
C GLU A 328 -29.23 -7.19 -0.41
N LYS A 329 -30.50 -7.14 -0.86
CA LYS A 329 -31.08 -8.15 -1.75
C LYS A 329 -30.32 -8.26 -3.09
N TYR A 330 -29.76 -7.17 -3.59
CA TYR A 330 -29.13 -7.08 -4.91
C TYR A 330 -27.63 -6.86 -4.87
N ILE A 331 -27.14 -6.15 -3.86
CA ILE A 331 -25.73 -5.82 -3.70
C ILE A 331 -25.30 -6.07 -2.25
N SER A 332 -24.11 -6.64 -2.09
CA SER A 332 -23.51 -6.91 -0.78
C SER A 332 -22.28 -6.01 -0.58
N PRO A 333 -22.35 -5.05 0.34
CA PRO A 333 -21.15 -4.35 0.83
C PRO A 333 -20.22 -5.32 1.54
N VAL A 334 -18.91 -5.03 1.47
CA VAL A 334 -17.90 -5.81 2.19
C VAL A 334 -18.13 -5.80 3.70
N LYS A 335 -17.83 -6.91 4.35
CA LYS A 335 -17.82 -7.03 5.82
C LYS A 335 -16.41 -6.92 6.36
N LYS A 336 -16.30 -6.53 7.62
CA LYS A 336 -15.03 -6.49 8.36
C LYS A 336 -15.06 -7.44 9.54
N HIS A 337 -13.90 -7.87 10.02
CA HIS A 337 -13.81 -8.59 11.29
C HIS A 337 -14.23 -7.67 12.46
N LYS A 338 -14.80 -8.24 13.54
CA LYS A 338 -15.30 -7.47 14.69
C LYS A 338 -14.22 -6.62 15.38
N LYS A 339 -12.97 -7.09 15.39
CA LYS A 339 -11.81 -6.38 15.93
C LYS A 339 -11.18 -5.39 14.94
N ALA A 340 -11.59 -5.38 13.67
CA ALA A 340 -11.03 -4.53 12.66
C ALA A 340 -11.62 -3.11 12.68
N ASN A 341 -10.74 -2.11 12.56
CA ASN A 341 -11.06 -0.70 12.36
C ASN A 341 -10.40 -0.22 11.06
N PRO A 342 -10.99 -0.51 9.88
CA PRO A 342 -10.38 -0.20 8.60
C PRO A 342 -10.20 1.30 8.36
N ALA A 343 -9.08 1.67 7.78
CA ALA A 343 -8.91 2.93 7.06
C ALA A 343 -9.18 2.62 5.57
N TRP A 344 -10.45 2.60 5.19
CA TRP A 344 -10.87 2.11 3.89
C TRP A 344 -10.19 2.81 2.71
N PHE A 345 -9.61 2.03 1.80
CA PHE A 345 -9.13 2.55 0.53
C PHE A 345 -10.30 2.94 -0.39
N ALA A 346 -11.34 2.09 -0.42
CA ALA A 346 -12.50 2.23 -1.26
C ALA A 346 -13.76 1.64 -0.62
N PHE A 347 -14.92 1.77 -1.27
CA PHE A 347 -16.17 1.11 -0.91
C PHE A 347 -16.44 -0.06 -1.87
N PRO A 348 -16.06 -1.29 -1.52
CA PRO A 348 -16.29 -2.46 -2.37
C PRO A 348 -17.73 -2.92 -2.29
N ILE A 349 -18.24 -3.34 -3.45
CA ILE A 349 -19.61 -3.81 -3.66
C ILE A 349 -19.56 -5.09 -4.49
N MET A 350 -20.30 -6.10 -4.08
CA MET A 350 -20.56 -7.30 -4.88
C MET A 350 -22.02 -7.29 -5.37
N VAL A 351 -22.23 -7.50 -6.63
CA VAL A 351 -23.55 -7.78 -7.20
C VAL A 351 -23.91 -9.22 -6.91
N ASN A 352 -25.04 -9.45 -6.22
CA ASN A 352 -25.49 -10.78 -5.83
C ASN A 352 -25.90 -11.59 -7.06
N GLU A 353 -25.69 -12.90 -7.06
CA GLU A 353 -26.04 -13.79 -8.18
C GLU A 353 -27.56 -13.76 -8.51
N THR A 354 -28.39 -13.40 -7.55
CA THR A 354 -29.84 -13.27 -7.68
C THR A 354 -30.28 -11.88 -8.15
N ALA A 355 -29.35 -10.94 -8.35
CA ALA A 355 -29.71 -9.60 -8.83
C ALA A 355 -30.22 -9.64 -10.28
N PRO A 356 -31.25 -8.84 -10.64
CA PRO A 356 -31.78 -8.78 -12.01
C PRO A 356 -30.89 -7.99 -12.98
N PHE A 357 -29.67 -7.68 -12.58
CA PHE A 357 -28.67 -6.94 -13.37
C PHE A 357 -27.26 -7.47 -13.07
N SER A 358 -26.36 -7.26 -14.01
CA SER A 358 -24.96 -7.62 -13.90
C SER A 358 -24.11 -6.49 -13.31
N ARG A 359 -22.88 -6.82 -12.86
CA ARG A 359 -21.86 -5.82 -12.51
C ARG A 359 -21.63 -4.82 -13.64
N TYR A 360 -21.56 -5.29 -14.89
CA TYR A 360 -21.34 -4.44 -16.07
C TYR A 360 -22.44 -3.38 -16.21
N GLU A 361 -23.70 -3.75 -16.04
CA GLU A 361 -24.84 -2.82 -16.19
C GLU A 361 -24.81 -1.73 -15.12
N ILE A 362 -24.59 -2.08 -13.84
CA ILE A 362 -24.53 -1.09 -12.78
C ILE A 362 -23.29 -0.19 -12.91
N THR A 363 -22.11 -0.74 -13.22
CA THR A 363 -20.90 0.08 -13.38
C THR A 363 -21.01 1.01 -14.58
N LYS A 364 -21.53 0.55 -15.72
CA LYS A 364 -21.80 1.40 -16.89
C LYS A 364 -22.79 2.54 -16.55
N TYR A 365 -23.80 2.24 -15.74
CA TYR A 365 -24.78 3.26 -15.33
C TYR A 365 -24.16 4.31 -14.41
N LEU A 366 -23.33 3.91 -13.45
CA LEU A 366 -22.61 4.80 -12.54
C LEU A 366 -21.60 5.68 -13.30
N GLU A 367 -20.78 5.08 -14.16
CA GLU A 367 -19.79 5.79 -14.99
C GLU A 367 -20.48 6.80 -15.93
N GLY A 368 -21.63 6.45 -16.52
CA GLY A 368 -22.42 7.35 -17.33
C GLY A 368 -23.01 8.55 -16.57
N ARG A 369 -22.93 8.54 -15.23
CA ARG A 369 -23.33 9.64 -14.33
C ARG A 369 -22.15 10.26 -13.59
N GLY A 370 -20.96 10.07 -14.12
CA GLY A 370 -19.73 10.66 -13.60
C GLY A 370 -19.14 9.98 -12.37
N ILE A 371 -19.68 8.85 -11.90
CA ILE A 371 -19.15 8.12 -10.74
C ILE A 371 -18.16 7.06 -11.24
N GLN A 372 -16.88 7.28 -11.03
CA GLN A 372 -15.85 6.31 -11.41
C GLN A 372 -15.92 5.04 -10.58
N THR A 373 -15.80 3.91 -11.26
CA THR A 373 -15.72 2.57 -10.65
C THR A 373 -14.40 1.91 -10.98
N ARG A 374 -13.98 0.94 -10.17
CA ARG A 374 -12.82 0.08 -10.43
C ARG A 374 -13.13 -1.34 -10.01
N LEU A 375 -12.41 -2.30 -10.58
CA LEU A 375 -12.46 -3.70 -10.16
C LEU A 375 -11.64 -3.92 -8.88
N ILE A 376 -11.94 -4.99 -8.16
CA ILE A 376 -11.18 -5.39 -6.99
C ILE A 376 -9.85 -6.00 -7.46
N PHE A 377 -8.77 -5.21 -7.44
CA PHE A 377 -7.45 -5.61 -7.96
C PHE A 377 -7.53 -6.29 -9.34
N ALA A 378 -6.84 -7.43 -9.50
CA ALA A 378 -6.90 -8.25 -10.71
C ALA A 378 -8.07 -9.26 -10.70
N GLY A 379 -8.94 -9.25 -9.67
CA GLY A 379 -9.87 -10.33 -9.40
C GLY A 379 -9.10 -11.62 -9.08
N ASN A 380 -9.47 -12.75 -9.68
CA ASN A 380 -8.62 -13.95 -9.65
C ASN A 380 -7.38 -13.73 -10.52
N ILE A 381 -6.26 -13.38 -9.89
CA ILE A 381 -5.03 -12.99 -10.59
C ILE A 381 -4.48 -14.11 -11.48
N THR A 382 -4.72 -15.37 -11.12
CA THR A 382 -4.23 -16.53 -11.90
C THR A 382 -4.86 -16.61 -13.30
N LYS A 383 -5.97 -15.91 -13.55
CA LYS A 383 -6.64 -15.82 -14.84
C LYS A 383 -6.06 -14.74 -15.75
N GLN A 384 -5.23 -13.85 -15.23
CA GLN A 384 -4.66 -12.77 -16.03
C GLN A 384 -3.65 -13.31 -17.06
N PRO A 385 -3.59 -12.73 -18.26
CA PRO A 385 -2.76 -13.26 -19.36
C PRO A 385 -1.28 -13.45 -19.01
N ALA A 386 -0.72 -12.57 -18.21
CA ALA A 386 0.69 -12.60 -17.81
C ALA A 386 1.08 -13.85 -17.01
N TYR A 387 0.11 -14.52 -16.39
CA TYR A 387 0.37 -15.64 -15.48
C TYR A 387 0.01 -17.01 -16.04
N LYS A 388 -0.42 -17.09 -17.30
CA LYS A 388 -0.83 -18.37 -17.93
C LYS A 388 0.28 -19.42 -17.99
N SER A 389 1.54 -18.99 -18.07
CA SER A 389 2.72 -19.87 -18.09
C SER A 389 3.35 -20.10 -16.71
N ILE A 390 2.84 -19.42 -15.68
CA ILE A 390 3.40 -19.51 -14.33
C ILE A 390 2.91 -20.78 -13.64
N LYS A 391 3.83 -21.52 -13.02
CA LYS A 391 3.50 -22.69 -12.21
C LYS A 391 3.06 -22.23 -10.83
N PHE A 392 1.75 -22.30 -10.59
CA PHE A 392 1.16 -22.08 -9.28
C PHE A 392 0.95 -23.40 -8.54
N LYS A 393 0.97 -23.33 -7.20
CA LYS A 393 0.28 -24.30 -6.36
C LYS A 393 -1.07 -23.73 -5.91
N PHE A 394 -2.05 -24.58 -5.77
CA PHE A 394 -3.41 -24.20 -5.37
C PHE A 394 -3.80 -24.93 -4.09
N SER A 395 -4.38 -24.21 -3.14
CA SER A 395 -5.01 -24.80 -1.95
C SER A 395 -6.52 -24.94 -2.19
N GLY A 396 -6.93 -25.97 -2.93
CA GLY A 396 -8.32 -26.19 -3.31
C GLY A 396 -8.80 -25.32 -4.47
N SER A 397 -10.12 -25.09 -4.56
CA SER A 397 -10.73 -24.23 -5.57
C SER A 397 -10.55 -22.74 -5.26
N LEU A 398 -10.68 -21.90 -6.29
CA LEU A 398 -10.66 -20.43 -6.17
C LEU A 398 -12.03 -19.83 -6.55
N GLU A 399 -13.10 -20.47 -6.11
CA GLU A 399 -14.48 -20.09 -6.48
C GLU A 399 -14.86 -18.69 -6.02
N ASN A 400 -14.51 -18.34 -4.78
CA ASN A 400 -14.80 -17.01 -4.25
C ASN A 400 -13.99 -15.93 -5.00
N SER A 401 -12.74 -16.19 -5.32
CA SER A 401 -11.91 -15.30 -6.13
C SER A 401 -12.49 -15.08 -7.52
N GLU A 402 -13.08 -16.11 -8.13
CA GLU A 402 -13.79 -15.97 -9.41
C GLU A 402 -15.09 -15.16 -9.27
N LYS A 403 -15.87 -15.36 -8.18
CA LYS A 403 -17.06 -14.55 -7.91
C LYS A 403 -16.68 -13.09 -7.69
N VAL A 404 -15.62 -12.81 -6.95
CA VAL A 404 -15.08 -11.44 -6.79
C VAL A 404 -14.71 -10.85 -8.15
N MET A 405 -14.00 -11.59 -8.98
CA MET A 405 -13.60 -11.14 -10.32
C MET A 405 -14.80 -10.82 -11.23
N ARG A 406 -15.86 -11.62 -11.17
CA ARG A 406 -17.04 -11.47 -12.03
C ARG A 406 -18.00 -10.40 -11.53
N ASN A 407 -18.22 -10.34 -10.21
CA ASN A 407 -19.37 -9.65 -9.65
C ASN A 407 -19.01 -8.42 -8.80
N SER A 408 -17.72 -8.19 -8.50
CA SER A 408 -17.34 -7.10 -7.58
C SER A 408 -16.70 -5.91 -8.31
N PHE A 409 -16.93 -4.74 -7.74
CA PHE A 409 -16.34 -3.47 -8.11
C PHE A 409 -16.24 -2.57 -6.87
N PHE A 410 -15.58 -1.44 -6.98
CA PHE A 410 -15.59 -0.43 -5.92
C PHE A 410 -15.79 0.98 -6.45
N ILE A 411 -16.23 1.86 -5.55
CA ILE A 411 -16.30 3.31 -5.71
C ILE A 411 -15.43 4.00 -4.66
N GLY A 412 -15.12 5.28 -4.85
CA GLY A 412 -14.24 6.02 -3.95
C GLY A 412 -14.85 6.33 -2.58
N VAL A 413 -13.96 6.39 -1.56
CA VAL A 413 -14.24 6.95 -0.22
C VAL A 413 -13.16 7.96 0.19
N HIS A 414 -12.40 8.45 -0.77
CA HIS A 414 -11.26 9.35 -0.51
C HIS A 414 -11.68 10.63 0.22
N PRO A 415 -10.78 11.26 0.99
CA PRO A 415 -11.13 12.35 1.89
C PRO A 415 -11.55 13.65 1.18
N ALA A 416 -11.31 13.76 -0.13
CA ALA A 416 -11.73 14.92 -0.93
C ALA A 416 -13.21 14.89 -1.35
N LEU A 417 -13.96 13.80 -1.10
CA LEU A 417 -15.38 13.73 -1.40
C LEU A 417 -16.18 14.74 -0.57
N SER A 418 -16.99 15.55 -1.25
CA SER A 418 -17.95 16.45 -0.62
C SER A 418 -19.26 15.73 -0.26
N GLU A 419 -20.06 16.34 0.61
CA GLU A 419 -21.40 15.84 0.96
C GLU A 419 -22.29 15.77 -0.28
N ILE A 420 -22.29 16.80 -1.13
CA ILE A 420 -23.02 16.83 -2.40
C ILE A 420 -22.65 15.64 -3.30
N GLN A 421 -21.37 15.29 -3.35
CA GLN A 421 -20.91 14.13 -4.13
C GLN A 421 -21.36 12.79 -3.52
N LEU A 422 -21.34 12.67 -2.20
CA LEU A 422 -21.86 11.49 -1.50
C LEU A 422 -23.37 11.34 -1.71
N GLU A 423 -24.14 12.43 -1.62
CA GLU A 423 -25.58 12.44 -1.90
C GLU A 423 -25.86 12.05 -3.36
N HIS A 424 -25.07 12.59 -4.32
CA HIS A 424 -25.20 12.22 -5.73
C HIS A 424 -24.94 10.74 -5.97
N ILE A 425 -23.95 10.14 -5.29
CA ILE A 425 -23.71 8.68 -5.35
C ILE A 425 -24.98 7.95 -4.92
N ILE A 426 -25.54 8.28 -3.74
CA ILE A 426 -26.75 7.60 -3.22
C ILE A 426 -27.93 7.78 -4.17
N ALA A 427 -28.22 9.01 -4.61
CA ALA A 427 -29.32 9.29 -5.55
C ALA A 427 -29.17 8.52 -6.86
N THR A 428 -27.93 8.33 -7.34
CA THR A 428 -27.63 7.54 -8.54
C THR A 428 -27.92 6.06 -8.33
N PHE A 429 -27.51 5.48 -7.20
CA PHE A 429 -27.88 4.10 -6.83
C PHE A 429 -29.40 3.95 -6.70
N ASP A 430 -30.07 4.88 -6.02
CA ASP A 430 -31.53 4.87 -5.86
C ASP A 430 -32.26 4.89 -7.22
N SER A 431 -31.77 5.73 -8.14
CA SER A 431 -32.32 5.81 -9.49
C SER A 431 -32.10 4.54 -10.31
N PHE A 432 -30.92 3.90 -10.16
CA PHE A 432 -30.64 2.59 -10.80
C PHE A 432 -31.56 1.50 -10.26
N MET A 433 -31.66 1.39 -8.94
CA MET A 433 -32.42 0.33 -8.27
C MET A 433 -33.93 0.44 -8.47
N LYS A 434 -34.48 1.68 -8.65
CA LYS A 434 -35.89 1.89 -8.99
C LYS A 434 -36.33 1.18 -10.27
N ARG A 435 -35.42 0.92 -11.20
CA ARG A 435 -35.70 0.20 -12.47
C ARG A 435 -36.07 -1.27 -12.26
N PHE A 436 -35.78 -1.83 -11.09
CA PHE A 436 -35.96 -3.24 -10.74
C PHE A 436 -36.89 -3.43 -9.53
N LYS A 437 -37.50 -2.36 -9.03
CA LYS A 437 -38.59 -2.44 -8.06
C LYS A 437 -39.88 -2.71 -8.86
N GLN A 438 -40.29 -3.99 -8.86
CA GLN A 438 -41.69 -4.36 -9.14
C GLN A 438 -42.40 -4.52 -7.81
#